data_e63b41d8ac968dc542da33a6994040da
#
_entry.id   e63b41d8ac968dc542da33a6994040da
#
_cell.length_a   1.000
_cell.length_b   1.000
_cell.length_c   1.000
_cell.angle_alpha   90.00
_cell.angle_beta   90.00
_cell.angle_gamma   90.00
#
_symmetry.space_group_name_H-M   'P 1'
#
loop_
_entity.id
_entity.type
_entity.pdbx_description
1 polymer ?
#
loop_
_entity_poly.entity_id
_entity_poly.type
_entity_poly.pdbx_seq_one_letter_code
_entity_poly.pdbx_strand_id
1 'polypeptide(L)'
;MKVGAMLATMLLMMCTASAFATVKIYDDRGGQIGEYLAKYRALRVSGEQVVIDGTCASACTMLLGTIPRNRICVTPRATLAFHAASPTPDGNEVSREGSQILWANYPPDVRKWISRHGGLRPRIIYLHGAELFAMYPVCH
;
A
#
# COMPACT_ATOMS: atom_id res chain seq x y z
N MET A 1 23.68 -8.99 67.07
CA MET A 1 22.50 -8.74 66.17
C MET A 1 22.99 -8.15 64.88
N LYS A 2 22.96 -8.94 63.80
CA LYS A 2 23.36 -8.47 62.43
C LYS A 2 22.08 -8.35 61.64
N VAL A 3 21.74 -7.09 61.27
CA VAL A 3 20.60 -6.79 60.40
C VAL A 3 21.09 -6.85 58.98
N GLY A 4 20.67 -7.90 58.24
CA GLY A 4 20.94 -8.01 56.80
C GLY A 4 20.00 -7.17 55.99
N ALA A 5 20.54 -6.19 55.27
CA ALA A 5 19.79 -5.39 54.28
C ALA A 5 19.62 -6.20 52.99
N MET A 6 18.40 -6.66 52.70
CA MET A 6 18.02 -7.20 51.40
C MET A 6 17.78 -6.04 50.44
N LEU A 7 18.68 -5.80 49.47
CA LEU A 7 18.45 -4.96 48.32
C LEU A 7 17.61 -5.77 47.32
N ALA A 8 16.35 -5.44 47.21
CA ALA A 8 15.48 -5.91 46.13
C ALA A 8 15.76 -5.08 44.85
N THR A 9 16.48 -5.66 43.90
CA THR A 9 16.73 -5.05 42.58
C THR A 9 15.51 -5.25 41.74
N MET A 10 14.68 -4.23 41.62
CA MET A 10 13.50 -4.20 40.74
C MET A 10 13.96 -3.96 39.29
N LEU A 11 14.03 -5.02 38.50
CA LEU A 11 14.38 -4.96 37.10
C LEU A 11 13.19 -4.36 36.33
N LEU A 12 13.27 -3.07 35.96
CA LEU A 12 12.29 -2.39 35.15
C LEU A 12 12.46 -2.91 33.69
N MET A 13 11.59 -3.83 33.25
CA MET A 13 11.48 -4.21 31.84
C MET A 13 10.91 -3.00 31.07
N MET A 14 11.78 -2.21 30.46
CA MET A 14 11.38 -1.20 29.47
C MET A 14 10.87 -1.94 28.23
N CYS A 15 9.55 -2.03 28.09
CA CYS A 15 8.90 -2.42 26.84
C CYS A 15 9.15 -1.31 25.81
N THR A 16 10.18 -1.44 24.97
CA THR A 16 10.41 -0.55 23.85
C THR A 16 9.34 -0.85 22.79
N ALA A 17 8.27 -0.07 22.75
CA ALA A 17 7.34 -0.07 21.64
C ALA A 17 8.12 0.37 20.40
N SER A 18 8.40 -0.55 19.49
CA SER A 18 8.96 -0.22 18.19
C SER A 18 7.90 0.57 17.42
N ALA A 19 8.08 1.89 17.37
CA ALA A 19 7.31 2.76 16.49
C ALA A 19 7.75 2.43 15.04
N PHE A 20 6.92 1.69 14.30
CA PHE A 20 7.16 1.49 12.89
C PHE A 20 7.06 2.83 12.17
N ALA A 21 8.06 3.14 11.34
CA ALA A 21 8.01 4.31 10.49
C ALA A 21 6.79 4.23 9.55
N THR A 22 6.30 5.37 9.10
CA THR A 22 5.12 5.48 8.24
C THR A 22 5.52 6.10 6.91
N VAL A 23 5.22 5.40 5.83
CA VAL A 23 5.35 5.92 4.46
C VAL A 23 4.02 6.53 4.04
N LYS A 24 4.04 7.81 3.63
CA LYS A 24 2.86 8.51 3.12
C LYS A 24 2.94 8.68 1.61
N ILE A 25 1.84 8.35 0.93
CA ILE A 25 1.65 8.55 -0.50
C ILE A 25 0.66 9.70 -0.67
N TYR A 26 1.12 10.84 -1.20
CA TYR A 26 0.29 12.03 -1.43
C TYR A 26 -0.24 12.09 -2.86
N ASP A 27 0.68 12.05 -3.84
CA ASP A 27 0.38 12.03 -5.26
C ASP A 27 1.47 11.21 -5.96
N ASP A 28 1.14 10.01 -6.35
CA ASP A 28 2.05 9.10 -7.04
C ASP A 28 1.37 8.59 -8.33
N ARG A 29 1.87 9.05 -9.47
CA ARG A 29 1.32 8.73 -10.79
C ARG A 29 1.75 7.36 -11.31
N GLY A 30 2.59 6.65 -10.56
CA GLY A 30 3.19 5.41 -10.99
C GLY A 30 4.43 5.62 -11.85
N GLY A 31 4.88 4.55 -12.47
CA GLY A 31 6.10 4.52 -13.27
C GLY A 31 6.45 3.10 -13.69
N GLN A 32 7.72 2.79 -13.77
CA GLN A 32 8.22 1.47 -14.16
C GLN A 32 7.77 0.39 -13.18
N ILE A 33 7.06 -0.62 -13.68
CA ILE A 33 6.51 -1.74 -12.88
C ILE A 33 7.60 -2.41 -12.05
N GLY A 34 8.76 -2.68 -12.65
CA GLY A 34 9.89 -3.34 -11.98
C GLY A 34 10.42 -2.55 -10.79
N GLU A 35 10.53 -1.23 -10.92
CA GLU A 35 10.97 -0.33 -9.83
C GLU A 35 9.97 -0.33 -8.67
N TYR A 36 8.66 -0.27 -8.97
CA TYR A 36 7.62 -0.32 -7.95
C TYR A 36 7.56 -1.66 -7.23
N LEU A 37 7.73 -2.77 -7.94
CA LEU A 37 7.85 -4.09 -7.32
C LEU A 37 9.03 -4.17 -6.35
N ALA A 38 10.20 -3.67 -6.76
CA ALA A 38 11.38 -3.65 -5.91
C ALA A 38 11.17 -2.75 -4.67
N LYS A 39 10.65 -1.53 -4.87
CA LYS A 39 10.29 -0.59 -3.80
C LYS A 39 9.34 -1.22 -2.78
N TYR A 40 8.26 -1.84 -3.23
CA TYR A 40 7.25 -2.40 -2.31
C TYR A 40 7.69 -3.71 -1.66
N ARG A 41 8.55 -4.50 -2.29
CA ARG A 41 9.18 -5.65 -1.63
C ARG A 41 10.07 -5.20 -0.47
N ALA A 42 10.88 -4.17 -0.67
CA ALA A 42 11.70 -3.58 0.40
C ALA A 42 10.81 -3.04 1.53
N LEU A 43 9.74 -2.31 1.19
CA LEU A 43 8.77 -1.77 2.15
C LEU A 43 8.02 -2.89 2.90
N ARG A 44 7.74 -4.01 2.24
CA ARG A 44 7.16 -5.18 2.90
C ARG A 44 8.09 -5.73 3.97
N VAL A 45 9.39 -5.83 3.68
CA VAL A 45 10.41 -6.35 4.60
C VAL A 45 10.65 -5.39 5.77
N SER A 46 10.65 -4.07 5.55
CA SER A 46 10.90 -3.07 6.61
C SER A 46 9.84 -3.03 7.70
N GLY A 47 8.63 -3.54 7.44
CA GLY A 47 7.55 -3.53 8.43
C GLY A 47 6.79 -2.20 8.54
N GLU A 48 7.15 -1.17 7.77
CA GLU A 48 6.55 0.16 7.82
C GLU A 48 5.06 0.17 7.47
N GLN A 49 4.32 1.10 8.07
CA GLN A 49 2.92 1.38 7.74
C GLN A 49 2.84 2.24 6.48
N VAL A 50 1.77 2.09 5.71
CA VAL A 50 1.51 2.90 4.50
C VAL A 50 0.22 3.68 4.68
N VAL A 51 0.30 4.99 4.51
CA VAL A 51 -0.85 5.91 4.48
C VAL A 51 -1.02 6.40 3.04
N ILE A 52 -2.17 6.12 2.43
CA ILE A 52 -2.54 6.72 1.14
C ILE A 52 -3.37 7.97 1.44
N ASP A 53 -2.81 9.14 1.11
CA ASP A 53 -3.36 10.46 1.46
C ASP A 53 -3.51 11.37 0.22
N GLY A 54 -3.78 10.79 -0.91
CA GLY A 54 -3.93 11.45 -2.20
C GLY A 54 -4.06 10.41 -3.30
N THR A 55 -3.65 10.77 -4.51
CA THR A 55 -3.75 9.88 -5.66
C THR A 55 -2.60 8.87 -5.70
N CYS A 56 -2.95 7.60 -5.84
CA CYS A 56 -2.02 6.52 -6.12
C CYS A 56 -2.46 5.83 -7.42
N ALA A 57 -1.71 6.04 -8.50
CA ALA A 57 -2.09 5.63 -9.84
C ALA A 57 -1.13 4.60 -10.45
N SER A 58 -1.65 3.74 -11.33
CA SER A 58 -0.85 2.82 -12.14
C SER A 58 0.04 1.91 -11.27
N ALA A 59 1.35 1.86 -11.53
CA ALA A 59 2.30 1.04 -10.77
C ALA A 59 2.29 1.35 -9.26
N CYS A 60 1.91 2.57 -8.83
CA CYS A 60 1.71 2.88 -7.41
C CYS A 60 0.72 1.91 -6.76
N THR A 61 -0.36 1.54 -7.44
CA THR A 61 -1.40 0.66 -6.87
C THR A 61 -0.93 -0.77 -6.61
N MET A 62 0.25 -1.15 -7.08
CA MET A 62 0.83 -2.47 -6.81
C MET A 62 1.14 -2.72 -5.34
N LEU A 63 1.19 -1.66 -4.51
CA LEU A 63 1.31 -1.80 -3.06
C LEU A 63 0.18 -2.66 -2.48
N LEU A 64 -1.02 -2.63 -3.09
CA LEU A 64 -2.22 -3.32 -2.60
C LEU A 64 -2.07 -4.85 -2.55
N GLY A 65 -1.26 -5.42 -3.44
CA GLY A 65 -0.97 -6.85 -3.46
C GLY A 65 0.38 -7.22 -2.83
N THR A 66 1.25 -6.23 -2.62
CA THR A 66 2.58 -6.47 -2.07
C THR A 66 2.65 -6.23 -0.57
N ILE A 67 1.98 -5.20 -0.07
CA ILE A 67 1.95 -4.85 1.35
C ILE A 67 0.76 -5.53 2.04
N PRO A 68 0.93 -6.13 3.22
CA PRO A 68 -0.18 -6.67 3.99
C PRO A 68 -1.25 -5.60 4.26
N ARG A 69 -2.53 -5.95 4.06
CA ARG A 69 -3.64 -5.00 4.16
C ARG A 69 -3.72 -4.28 5.50
N ASN A 70 -3.40 -4.97 6.59
CA ASN A 70 -3.39 -4.39 7.95
C ASN A 70 -2.28 -3.34 8.16
N ARG A 71 -1.41 -3.14 7.18
CA ARG A 71 -0.38 -2.11 7.17
C ARG A 71 -0.70 -0.96 6.21
N ILE A 72 -1.88 -0.97 5.59
CA ILE A 72 -2.33 0.07 4.68
C ILE A 72 -3.56 0.72 5.28
N CYS A 73 -3.56 2.05 5.41
CA CYS A 73 -4.77 2.81 5.65
C CYS A 73 -4.92 3.94 4.63
N VAL A 74 -6.14 4.42 4.48
CA VAL A 74 -6.49 5.46 3.51
C VAL A 74 -7.11 6.66 4.21
N THR A 75 -6.80 7.87 3.74
CA THR A 75 -7.48 9.09 4.21
C THR A 75 -8.70 9.40 3.35
N PRO A 76 -9.57 10.34 3.76
CA PRO A 76 -10.69 10.80 2.93
C PRO A 76 -10.28 11.36 1.57
N ARG A 77 -9.01 11.76 1.40
CA ARG A 77 -8.46 12.25 0.13
C ARG A 77 -7.92 11.15 -0.78
N ALA A 78 -7.82 9.92 -0.29
CA ALA A 78 -7.23 8.82 -1.03
C ALA A 78 -8.04 8.47 -2.28
N THR A 79 -7.35 8.30 -3.38
CA THR A 79 -7.90 7.86 -4.67
C THR A 79 -6.93 6.85 -5.29
N LEU A 80 -7.43 5.67 -5.61
CA LEU A 80 -6.69 4.67 -6.36
C LEU A 80 -7.10 4.76 -7.83
N ALA A 81 -6.14 4.87 -8.74
CA ALA A 81 -6.39 5.00 -10.17
C ALA A 81 -5.79 3.82 -10.93
N PHE A 82 -6.64 3.07 -11.61
CA PHE A 82 -6.28 1.86 -12.34
C PHE A 82 -6.44 2.05 -13.84
N HIS A 83 -5.47 1.58 -14.61
CA HIS A 83 -5.52 1.50 -16.07
C HIS A 83 -4.59 0.40 -16.58
N ALA A 84 -4.69 0.06 -17.86
CA ALA A 84 -3.76 -0.87 -18.51
C ALA A 84 -2.34 -0.28 -18.51
N ALA A 85 -1.33 -1.12 -18.31
CA ALA A 85 0.05 -0.69 -18.44
C ALA A 85 0.34 -0.21 -19.87
N SER A 86 1.16 0.85 -19.98
CA SER A 86 1.62 1.37 -21.25
C SER A 86 3.15 1.34 -21.33
N PRO A 87 3.75 0.97 -22.47
CA PRO A 87 5.18 1.09 -22.68
C PRO A 87 5.59 2.54 -22.98
N THR A 88 4.63 3.42 -23.29
CA THR A 88 4.86 4.81 -23.67
C THR A 88 4.28 5.77 -22.64
N PRO A 89 4.94 6.94 -22.39
CA PRO A 89 4.47 7.92 -21.41
C PRO A 89 3.10 8.53 -21.73
N ASP A 90 2.71 8.56 -23.01
CA ASP A 90 1.42 9.10 -23.46
C ASP A 90 0.23 8.13 -23.24
N GLY A 91 0.51 6.88 -22.86
CA GLY A 91 -0.52 5.89 -22.57
C GLY A 91 -1.28 5.35 -23.79
N ASN A 92 -0.87 5.70 -25.02
CA ASN A 92 -1.59 5.35 -26.25
C ASN A 92 -1.42 3.88 -26.65
N GLU A 93 -0.36 3.24 -26.17
CA GLU A 93 -0.13 1.82 -26.39
C GLU A 93 -0.41 1.01 -25.13
N VAL A 94 -0.90 -0.21 -25.29
CA VAL A 94 -1.13 -1.14 -24.16
C VAL A 94 -0.06 -2.22 -24.13
N SER A 95 0.65 -2.30 -23.01
CA SER A 95 1.49 -3.45 -22.69
C SER A 95 0.62 -4.57 -22.13
N ARG A 96 0.44 -5.64 -22.89
CA ARG A 96 -0.29 -6.83 -22.42
C ARG A 96 0.42 -7.46 -21.21
N GLU A 97 1.73 -7.64 -21.32
CA GLU A 97 2.55 -8.21 -20.26
C GLU A 97 2.50 -7.37 -18.98
N GLY A 98 2.73 -6.06 -19.08
CA GLY A 98 2.65 -5.15 -17.94
C GLY A 98 1.26 -5.16 -17.30
N SER A 99 0.20 -5.18 -18.10
CA SER A 99 -1.19 -5.26 -17.60
C SER A 99 -1.47 -6.58 -16.88
N GLN A 100 -0.91 -7.70 -17.35
CA GLN A 100 -1.00 -8.99 -16.67
C GLN A 100 -0.26 -8.99 -15.33
N ILE A 101 0.91 -8.36 -15.25
CA ILE A 101 1.66 -8.22 -14.01
C ILE A 101 0.86 -7.39 -13.00
N LEU A 102 0.30 -6.25 -13.40
CA LEU A 102 -0.59 -5.44 -12.56
C LEU A 102 -1.77 -6.27 -12.05
N TRP A 103 -2.47 -6.94 -12.97
CA TRP A 103 -3.63 -7.75 -12.64
C TRP A 103 -3.32 -8.88 -11.66
N ALA A 104 -2.23 -9.61 -11.88
CA ALA A 104 -1.81 -10.72 -11.01
C ALA A 104 -1.43 -10.24 -9.61
N ASN A 105 -0.94 -9.01 -9.49
CA ASN A 105 -0.56 -8.41 -8.22
C ASN A 105 -1.77 -7.98 -7.36
N TYR A 106 -2.91 -7.61 -7.97
CA TYR A 106 -4.04 -7.08 -7.21
C TYR A 106 -4.76 -8.14 -6.37
N PRO A 107 -5.22 -7.78 -5.14
CA PRO A 107 -6.06 -8.63 -4.32
C PRO A 107 -7.39 -8.99 -5.02
N PRO A 108 -8.03 -10.13 -4.67
CA PRO A 108 -9.23 -10.59 -5.35
C PRO A 108 -10.42 -9.61 -5.34
N ASP A 109 -10.62 -8.89 -4.26
CA ASP A 109 -11.69 -7.87 -4.14
C ASP A 109 -11.42 -6.65 -5.02
N VAL A 110 -10.16 -6.21 -5.11
CA VAL A 110 -9.73 -5.14 -6.02
C VAL A 110 -9.92 -5.58 -7.46
N ARG A 111 -9.50 -6.80 -7.84
CA ARG A 111 -9.76 -7.35 -9.18
C ARG A 111 -11.24 -7.42 -9.52
N LYS A 112 -12.07 -7.85 -8.56
CA LYS A 112 -13.53 -7.90 -8.73
C LYS A 112 -14.11 -6.50 -8.96
N TRP A 113 -13.64 -5.50 -8.25
CA TRP A 113 -14.04 -4.11 -8.43
C TRP A 113 -13.63 -3.59 -9.83
N ILE A 114 -12.36 -3.78 -10.21
CA ILE A 114 -11.83 -3.39 -11.54
C ILE A 114 -12.67 -4.04 -12.66
N SER A 115 -12.98 -5.35 -12.56
CA SER A 115 -13.78 -6.07 -13.57
C SER A 115 -15.17 -5.46 -13.73
N ARG A 116 -15.82 -5.06 -12.63
CA ARG A 116 -17.14 -4.42 -12.67
C ARG A 116 -17.11 -3.02 -13.28
N HIS A 117 -15.96 -2.37 -13.28
CA HIS A 117 -15.75 -1.02 -13.84
C HIS A 117 -15.10 -1.05 -15.23
N GLY A 118 -15.14 -2.19 -15.93
CA GLY A 118 -14.72 -2.31 -17.32
C GLY A 118 -13.33 -2.91 -17.54
N GLY A 119 -12.63 -3.32 -16.47
CA GLY A 119 -11.30 -3.94 -16.55
C GLY A 119 -10.17 -2.92 -16.70
N LEU A 120 -8.94 -3.44 -16.80
CA LEU A 120 -7.77 -2.63 -17.09
C LEU A 120 -7.75 -2.25 -18.58
N ARG A 121 -8.00 -0.99 -18.86
CA ARG A 121 -8.01 -0.39 -20.21
C ARG A 121 -7.17 0.89 -20.20
N PRO A 122 -6.87 1.51 -21.35
CA PRO A 122 -6.22 2.83 -21.41
C PRO A 122 -6.98 3.89 -20.62
N ARG A 123 -8.32 3.83 -20.63
CA ARG A 123 -9.15 4.71 -19.81
C ARG A 123 -8.96 4.39 -18.32
N ILE A 124 -8.64 5.42 -17.54
CA ILE A 124 -8.46 5.33 -16.09
C ILE A 124 -9.82 5.15 -15.41
N ILE A 125 -9.86 4.26 -14.43
CA ILE A 125 -10.97 4.11 -13.48
C ILE A 125 -10.48 4.45 -12.07
N TYR A 126 -11.35 5.08 -11.26
CA TYR A 126 -10.99 5.63 -9.96
C TYR A 126 -11.79 4.98 -8.85
N LEU A 127 -11.08 4.39 -7.87
CA LEU A 127 -11.65 3.86 -6.64
C LEU A 127 -11.39 4.84 -5.50
N HIS A 128 -12.43 5.40 -4.92
CA HIS A 128 -12.36 6.38 -3.84
C HIS A 128 -13.62 6.35 -2.97
N GLY A 129 -13.63 7.15 -1.91
CA GLY A 129 -14.80 7.34 -1.05
C GLY A 129 -15.30 6.03 -0.42
N ALA A 130 -16.62 5.86 -0.32
CA ALA A 130 -17.24 4.74 0.38
C ALA A 130 -16.80 3.36 -0.12
N GLU A 131 -16.59 3.18 -1.44
CA GLU A 131 -16.14 1.92 -1.99
C GLU A 131 -14.70 1.58 -1.56
N LEU A 132 -13.81 2.59 -1.52
CA LEU A 132 -12.45 2.42 -1.02
C LEU A 132 -12.44 2.13 0.48
N PHE A 133 -13.25 2.84 1.27
CA PHE A 133 -13.34 2.66 2.72
C PHE A 133 -13.95 1.31 3.11
N ALA A 134 -14.75 0.70 2.24
CA ALA A 134 -15.22 -0.67 2.42
C ALA A 134 -14.13 -1.73 2.25
N MET A 135 -13.01 -1.38 1.57
CA MET A 135 -11.91 -2.30 1.31
C MET A 135 -10.70 -2.08 2.22
N TYR A 136 -10.42 -0.83 2.59
CA TYR A 136 -9.24 -0.44 3.37
C TYR A 136 -9.64 0.40 4.58
N PRO A 137 -9.00 0.19 5.74
CA PRO A 137 -9.28 0.97 6.94
C PRO A 137 -8.95 2.45 6.71
N VAL A 138 -9.80 3.32 7.28
CA VAL A 138 -9.52 4.76 7.32
C VAL A 138 -8.43 5.01 8.38
N CYS A 139 -7.45 5.87 8.04
CA CYS A 139 -6.40 6.25 8.99
C CYS A 139 -6.97 7.08 10.15
N HIS A 140 -6.50 6.81 11.35
CA HIS A 140 -6.86 7.52 12.59
C HIS A 140 -5.74 8.45 13.04
#